data_f52879821c042f7b8fae1c6021c48c32
#
_entry.id   f52879821c042f7b8fae1c6021c48c32
#
_cell.length_a   1.000
_cell.length_b   1.000
_cell.length_c   1.000
_cell.angle_alpha   90.00
_cell.angle_beta   90.00
_cell.angle_gamma   90.00
#
_symmetry.space_group_name_H-M   'P 1'
#
loop_
_entity.id
_entity.type
_entity.pdbx_description
1 polymer ?
#
loop_
_entity_poly.entity_id
_entity_poly.type
_entity_poly.pdbx_seq_one_letter_code
_entity_poly.pdbx_strand_id
1 'polypeptide(L)'
;MLNLSKIIDWVGLDPSDTDYHEPLDVLIRSINKEANLTFLGNLAVEYQIKEHLWNRSLISQAYKEVNSENVSQPIIVIGLPRSGTTFLFNLLSKDLDNRSPLFWEMMKPLPLVAPGSFSEKSRIFRSNSILFIKEKFIPQLDNIHAIRSESPEECLLIKVYALQSIFYFYMANTPSYLEYLINADTGISYDWHYKFLKILEKIRKPKRWLLKDPSHLGNLKEILDRYPDARFIHITRDPSETLPSICSLTSQVRRGFSNHLDSDDLGRRTLDFWAKSNDKNESQRSSLPAKNYIQVEYDDLLEDPINLMRDIYSKFSLPLNDLTLNQMINFVEIGKQEA
;
A
#
# COMPACT_ATOMS: atom_id res chain seq x y z
N MET A 1 12.07 -16.94 -18.39
CA MET A 1 10.73 -16.41 -18.75
C MET A 1 9.70 -17.04 -17.84
N LEU A 2 8.81 -16.22 -17.28
CA LEU A 2 7.68 -16.68 -16.46
C LEU A 2 6.66 -17.39 -17.34
N ASN A 3 6.09 -18.46 -16.82
CA ASN A 3 5.09 -19.25 -17.54
C ASN A 3 3.75 -19.18 -16.79
N LEU A 4 2.76 -18.52 -17.41
CA LEU A 4 1.44 -18.26 -16.83
C LEU A 4 0.73 -19.54 -16.37
N SER A 5 0.65 -20.55 -17.24
CA SER A 5 -0.04 -21.81 -16.92
C SER A 5 0.63 -22.52 -15.73
N LYS A 6 1.96 -22.61 -15.71
CA LYS A 6 2.69 -23.24 -14.60
C LYS A 6 2.49 -22.52 -13.27
N ILE A 7 2.32 -21.18 -13.29
CA ILE A 7 2.05 -20.41 -12.08
C ILE A 7 0.65 -20.71 -11.57
N ILE A 8 -0.35 -20.71 -12.44
CA ILE A 8 -1.76 -21.00 -12.09
C ILE A 8 -1.90 -22.44 -11.60
N ASP A 9 -1.34 -23.41 -12.32
CA ASP A 9 -1.38 -24.84 -11.96
C ASP A 9 -0.74 -25.09 -10.58
N TRP A 10 0.35 -24.37 -10.28
CA TRP A 10 1.04 -24.52 -9.00
C TRP A 10 0.20 -24.03 -7.81
N VAL A 11 -0.59 -22.97 -8.00
CA VAL A 11 -1.39 -22.37 -6.91
C VAL A 11 -2.69 -23.16 -6.67
N GLY A 12 -3.27 -23.75 -7.70
CA GLY A 12 -4.54 -24.47 -7.60
C GLY A 12 -5.70 -23.54 -7.19
N LEU A 13 -5.85 -22.42 -7.90
CA LEU A 13 -6.92 -21.44 -7.66
C LEU A 13 -8.30 -22.05 -7.92
N ASP A 14 -9.31 -21.53 -7.22
CA ASP A 14 -10.72 -21.88 -7.47
C ASP A 14 -11.06 -21.49 -8.93
N PRO A 15 -11.55 -22.42 -9.76
CA PRO A 15 -11.89 -22.12 -11.17
C PRO A 15 -12.96 -21.02 -11.33
N SER A 16 -13.75 -20.76 -10.30
CA SER A 16 -14.73 -19.65 -10.31
C SER A 16 -14.11 -18.27 -10.04
N ASP A 17 -12.87 -18.22 -9.54
CA ASP A 17 -12.12 -16.99 -9.32
C ASP A 17 -11.40 -16.62 -10.61
N THR A 18 -11.96 -15.71 -11.39
CA THR A 18 -11.49 -15.38 -12.74
C THR A 18 -10.95 -13.95 -12.88
N ASP A 19 -11.17 -13.09 -11.90
CA ASP A 19 -10.84 -11.67 -11.98
C ASP A 19 -9.32 -11.37 -11.97
N TYR A 20 -8.48 -12.37 -11.65
CA TYR A 20 -7.02 -12.25 -11.73
C TYR A 20 -6.44 -12.52 -13.13
N HIS A 21 -7.19 -13.10 -14.04
CA HIS A 21 -6.64 -13.58 -15.33
C HIS A 21 -6.05 -12.45 -16.16
N GLU A 22 -6.81 -11.38 -16.37
CA GLU A 22 -6.36 -10.24 -17.17
C GLU A 22 -5.14 -9.53 -16.54
N PRO A 23 -5.18 -9.07 -15.26
CA PRO A 23 -4.04 -8.40 -14.67
C PRO A 23 -2.79 -9.29 -14.58
N LEU A 24 -2.95 -10.58 -14.34
CA LEU A 24 -1.84 -11.53 -14.32
C LEU A 24 -1.22 -11.71 -15.71
N ASP A 25 -2.03 -11.86 -16.74
CA ASP A 25 -1.56 -12.02 -18.11
C ASP A 25 -0.80 -10.77 -18.59
N VAL A 26 -1.33 -9.58 -18.33
CA VAL A 26 -0.64 -8.32 -18.66
C VAL A 26 0.67 -8.20 -17.88
N LEU A 27 0.67 -8.52 -16.59
CA LEU A 27 1.87 -8.47 -15.75
C LEU A 27 2.96 -9.42 -16.27
N ILE A 28 2.61 -10.69 -16.54
CA ILE A 28 3.58 -11.68 -17.02
C ILE A 28 4.13 -11.32 -18.40
N ARG A 29 3.27 -10.82 -19.30
CA ARG A 29 3.73 -10.35 -20.61
C ARG A 29 4.69 -9.19 -20.49
N SER A 30 4.37 -8.21 -19.65
CA SER A 30 5.24 -7.05 -19.40
C SER A 30 6.58 -7.50 -18.80
N ILE A 31 6.57 -8.36 -17.76
CA ILE A 31 7.80 -8.91 -17.17
C ILE A 31 8.66 -9.62 -18.22
N ASN A 32 8.07 -10.51 -19.00
CA ASN A 32 8.81 -11.31 -19.96
C ASN A 32 9.42 -10.51 -21.12
N LYS A 33 8.77 -9.41 -21.52
CA LYS A 33 9.21 -8.60 -22.67
C LYS A 33 10.08 -7.41 -22.28
N GLU A 34 9.86 -6.84 -21.09
CA GLU A 34 10.33 -5.50 -20.77
C GLU A 34 11.25 -5.44 -19.55
N ALA A 35 11.11 -6.37 -18.57
CA ALA A 35 11.75 -6.22 -17.28
C ALA A 35 13.25 -6.51 -17.26
N ASN A 36 13.77 -7.25 -18.25
CA ASN A 36 15.19 -7.62 -18.34
C ASN A 36 15.78 -8.10 -17.00
N LEU A 37 15.08 -9.03 -16.35
CA LEU A 37 15.44 -9.53 -15.03
C LEU A 37 16.71 -10.39 -15.07
N THR A 38 17.50 -10.33 -14.00
CA THR A 38 18.55 -11.31 -13.73
C THR A 38 17.93 -12.70 -13.53
N PHE A 39 18.76 -13.75 -13.52
CA PHE A 39 18.29 -15.10 -13.18
C PHE A 39 17.63 -15.14 -11.78
N LEU A 40 18.28 -14.56 -10.78
CA LEU A 40 17.75 -14.46 -9.43
C LEU A 40 16.51 -13.55 -9.36
N GLY A 41 16.51 -12.45 -10.12
CA GLY A 41 15.35 -11.58 -10.24
C GLY A 41 14.12 -12.30 -10.79
N ASN A 42 14.29 -13.15 -11.82
CA ASN A 42 13.19 -13.99 -12.34
C ASN A 42 12.63 -14.93 -11.28
N LEU A 43 13.51 -15.63 -10.52
CA LEU A 43 13.08 -16.53 -9.46
C LEU A 43 12.34 -15.78 -8.34
N ALA A 44 12.86 -14.61 -7.95
CA ALA A 44 12.26 -13.80 -6.88
C ALA A 44 10.88 -13.27 -7.28
N VAL A 45 10.74 -12.74 -8.49
CA VAL A 45 9.46 -12.22 -9.00
C VAL A 45 8.44 -13.35 -9.18
N GLU A 46 8.85 -14.51 -9.73
CA GLU A 46 7.98 -15.67 -9.85
C GLU A 46 7.49 -16.16 -8.49
N TYR A 47 8.39 -16.25 -7.51
CA TYR A 47 8.04 -16.63 -6.14
C TYR A 47 7.02 -15.65 -5.54
N GLN A 48 7.23 -14.35 -5.69
CA GLN A 48 6.32 -13.33 -5.19
C GLN A 48 4.92 -13.44 -5.81
N ILE A 49 4.82 -13.59 -7.13
CA ILE A 49 3.53 -13.75 -7.81
C ILE A 49 2.81 -15.00 -7.29
N LYS A 50 3.53 -16.12 -7.14
CA LYS A 50 2.98 -17.37 -6.58
C LYS A 50 2.49 -17.18 -5.13
N GLU A 51 3.26 -16.51 -4.28
CA GLU A 51 2.86 -16.21 -2.91
C GLU A 51 1.61 -15.32 -2.85
N HIS A 52 1.53 -14.30 -3.71
CA HIS A 52 0.34 -13.43 -3.76
C HIS A 52 -0.91 -14.19 -4.19
N LEU A 53 -0.81 -15.02 -5.22
CA LEU A 53 -1.92 -15.88 -5.67
C LEU A 53 -2.30 -16.93 -4.63
N TRP A 54 -1.33 -17.53 -3.94
CA TRP A 54 -1.59 -18.46 -2.84
C TRP A 54 -2.33 -17.79 -1.68
N ASN A 55 -1.87 -16.63 -1.23
CA ASN A 55 -2.54 -15.87 -0.19
C ASN A 55 -3.94 -15.42 -0.64
N ARG A 56 -4.11 -15.04 -1.93
CA ARG A 56 -5.40 -14.73 -2.54
C ARG A 56 -6.37 -15.90 -2.38
N SER A 57 -5.97 -17.15 -2.70
CA SER A 57 -6.79 -18.34 -2.52
C SER A 57 -7.23 -18.52 -1.06
N LEU A 58 -6.31 -18.35 -0.11
CA LEU A 58 -6.62 -18.45 1.32
C LEU A 58 -7.60 -17.36 1.77
N ILE A 59 -7.40 -16.12 1.31
CA ILE A 59 -8.31 -14.99 1.58
C ILE A 59 -9.71 -15.27 1.04
N SER A 60 -9.81 -15.77 -0.19
CA SER A 60 -11.10 -16.13 -0.81
C SER A 60 -11.85 -17.16 0.02
N GLN A 61 -11.15 -18.20 0.47
CA GLN A 61 -11.75 -19.25 1.33
C GLN A 61 -12.20 -18.69 2.69
N ALA A 62 -11.34 -17.94 3.37
CA ALA A 62 -11.64 -17.38 4.68
C ALA A 62 -12.78 -16.34 4.65
N TYR A 63 -12.91 -15.61 3.54
CA TYR A 63 -13.93 -14.60 3.36
C TYR A 63 -15.34 -15.20 3.22
N LYS A 64 -15.49 -16.44 2.75
CA LYS A 64 -16.79 -17.15 2.69
C LYS A 64 -17.48 -17.26 4.07
N GLU A 65 -16.68 -17.17 5.14
CA GLU A 65 -17.16 -17.24 6.53
C GLU A 65 -17.24 -15.86 7.22
N VAL A 66 -17.15 -14.77 6.47
CA VAL A 66 -17.20 -13.41 7.01
C VAL A 66 -18.62 -12.86 6.95
N ASN A 67 -19.11 -12.35 8.08
CA ASN A 67 -20.38 -11.62 8.12
C ASN A 67 -20.25 -10.25 7.42
N SER A 68 -21.31 -9.85 6.72
CA SER A 68 -21.34 -8.72 5.79
C SER A 68 -21.47 -7.33 6.43
N GLU A 69 -21.07 -7.12 7.68
CA GLU A 69 -21.03 -5.76 8.25
C GLU A 69 -20.01 -4.88 7.51
N ASN A 70 -20.36 -3.63 7.24
CA ASN A 70 -19.47 -2.71 6.56
C ASN A 70 -18.23 -2.36 7.41
N VAL A 71 -17.11 -2.16 6.74
CA VAL A 71 -15.93 -1.51 7.30
C VAL A 71 -16.27 -0.05 7.59
N SER A 72 -16.16 0.38 8.85
CA SER A 72 -16.67 1.69 9.26
C SER A 72 -15.62 2.78 9.12
N GLN A 73 -16.00 3.88 8.47
CA GLN A 73 -15.36 5.18 8.50
C GLN A 73 -13.82 5.15 8.39
N PRO A 74 -13.24 4.50 7.36
CA PRO A 74 -11.79 4.49 7.23
C PRO A 74 -11.26 5.91 6.97
N ILE A 75 -10.13 6.24 7.59
CA ILE A 75 -9.33 7.40 7.25
C ILE A 75 -8.27 6.94 6.26
N ILE A 76 -8.20 7.59 5.11
CA ILE A 76 -7.30 7.21 4.02
C ILE A 76 -6.37 8.36 3.71
N VAL A 77 -5.08 8.15 3.93
CA VAL A 77 -4.03 9.10 3.57
C VAL A 77 -3.63 8.88 2.13
N ILE A 78 -3.76 9.90 1.30
CA ILE A 78 -3.40 9.91 -0.11
C ILE A 78 -2.42 11.03 -0.42
N GLY A 79 -1.73 10.94 -1.53
CA GLY A 79 -0.76 11.92 -2.01
C GLY A 79 0.35 11.22 -2.78
N LEU A 80 1.21 11.99 -3.44
CA LEU A 80 2.35 11.43 -4.14
C LEU A 80 3.27 10.68 -3.16
N PRO A 81 3.95 9.61 -3.58
CA PRO A 81 5.03 9.07 -2.78
C PRO A 81 6.03 10.17 -2.43
N ARG A 82 6.65 10.11 -1.25
CA ARG A 82 7.64 11.10 -0.78
C ARG A 82 7.09 12.51 -0.49
N SER A 83 5.78 12.68 -0.42
CA SER A 83 5.12 13.93 0.01
C SER A 83 4.88 14.03 1.52
N GLY A 84 5.50 13.17 2.36
CA GLY A 84 5.28 13.17 3.81
C GLY A 84 4.15 12.25 4.28
N THR A 85 3.51 11.48 3.38
CA THR A 85 2.41 10.56 3.71
C THR A 85 2.78 9.57 4.82
N THR A 86 4.03 9.10 4.88
CA THR A 86 4.48 8.14 5.91
C THR A 86 4.56 8.78 7.29
N PHE A 87 5.08 10.00 7.40
CA PHE A 87 5.14 10.72 8.68
C PHE A 87 3.73 11.01 9.21
N LEU A 88 2.86 11.55 8.35
CA LEU A 88 1.46 11.80 8.68
C LEU A 88 0.72 10.51 9.11
N PHE A 89 0.92 9.42 8.39
CA PHE A 89 0.32 8.12 8.69
C PHE A 89 0.78 7.57 10.04
N ASN A 90 2.09 7.65 10.33
CA ASN A 90 2.65 7.23 11.60
C ASN A 90 2.18 8.11 12.76
N LEU A 91 2.01 9.42 12.54
CA LEU A 91 1.48 10.35 13.53
C LEU A 91 0.01 10.01 13.85
N LEU A 92 -0.83 9.82 12.85
CA LEU A 92 -2.23 9.39 13.00
C LEU A 92 -2.36 8.00 13.65
N SER A 93 -1.38 7.10 13.46
CA SER A 93 -1.37 5.78 14.08
C SER A 93 -1.15 5.80 15.60
N LYS A 94 -0.79 6.95 16.18
CA LYS A 94 -0.68 7.11 17.63
C LYS A 94 -2.04 7.19 18.31
N ASP A 95 -3.12 7.43 17.57
CA ASP A 95 -4.48 7.28 18.08
C ASP A 95 -4.84 5.79 18.17
N LEU A 96 -5.10 5.31 19.39
CA LEU A 96 -5.45 3.91 19.65
C LEU A 96 -6.80 3.50 19.05
N ASP A 97 -7.64 4.45 18.67
CA ASP A 97 -8.88 4.20 17.95
C ASP A 97 -8.63 3.87 16.46
N ASN A 98 -7.47 4.24 15.94
CA ASN A 98 -7.02 3.94 14.61
C ASN A 98 -6.25 2.61 14.56
N ARG A 99 -6.60 1.75 13.62
CA ARG A 99 -5.85 0.53 13.30
C ARG A 99 -5.39 0.56 11.87
N SER A 100 -4.14 0.26 11.65
CA SER A 100 -3.61 0.00 10.31
C SER A 100 -3.24 -1.47 10.16
N PRO A 101 -3.33 -2.05 8.97
CA PRO A 101 -2.73 -3.34 8.71
C PRO A 101 -1.21 -3.29 8.93
N LEU A 102 -0.66 -4.31 9.56
CA LEU A 102 0.76 -4.39 9.86
C LEU A 102 1.48 -5.19 8.76
N PHE A 103 2.76 -4.92 8.54
CA PHE A 103 3.54 -5.60 7.50
C PHE A 103 3.45 -7.13 7.60
N TRP A 104 3.60 -7.72 8.80
CA TRP A 104 3.51 -9.16 8.97
C TRP A 104 2.11 -9.73 8.67
N GLU A 105 1.04 -8.95 8.94
CA GLU A 105 -0.34 -9.33 8.62
C GLU A 105 -0.55 -9.40 7.10
N MET A 106 0.04 -8.43 6.37
CA MET A 106 -0.03 -8.37 4.91
C MET A 106 0.79 -9.47 4.24
N MET A 107 1.95 -9.83 4.79
CA MET A 107 2.80 -10.88 4.21
C MET A 107 2.18 -12.28 4.34
N LYS A 108 1.52 -12.57 5.47
CA LYS A 108 0.84 -13.86 5.72
C LYS A 108 -0.45 -13.65 6.50
N PRO A 109 -1.55 -13.29 5.80
CA PRO A 109 -2.80 -13.01 6.47
C PRO A 109 -3.44 -14.23 7.13
N LEU A 110 -3.15 -15.44 6.63
CA LEU A 110 -3.82 -16.67 7.05
C LEU A 110 -2.84 -17.82 7.36
N PRO A 111 -3.29 -18.78 8.21
CA PRO A 111 -4.52 -18.76 9.03
C PRO A 111 -4.49 -17.64 10.06
N LEU A 112 -5.67 -17.16 10.51
CA LEU A 112 -5.75 -16.15 11.55
C LEU A 112 -5.07 -16.64 12.85
N VAL A 113 -4.35 -15.75 13.54
CA VAL A 113 -3.64 -16.08 14.78
C VAL A 113 -4.09 -15.18 15.91
N ALA A 114 -4.24 -15.76 17.10
CA ALA A 114 -4.62 -15.00 18.28
C ALA A 114 -3.49 -14.04 18.71
N PRO A 115 -3.84 -12.80 19.11
CA PRO A 115 -2.88 -11.84 19.63
C PRO A 115 -2.08 -12.41 20.82
N GLY A 116 -0.76 -12.17 20.84
CA GLY A 116 0.16 -12.66 21.85
C GLY A 116 0.51 -14.14 21.75
N SER A 117 -0.06 -14.89 20.79
CA SER A 117 0.21 -16.33 20.61
C SER A 117 1.63 -16.59 20.10
N PHE A 118 2.09 -17.84 20.29
CA PHE A 118 3.35 -18.30 19.71
C PHE A 118 3.34 -18.21 18.17
N SER A 119 2.19 -18.48 17.55
CA SER A 119 2.04 -18.40 16.10
C SER A 119 2.20 -16.96 15.58
N GLU A 120 1.66 -15.96 16.28
CA GLU A 120 1.88 -14.55 15.94
C GLU A 120 3.38 -14.18 16.06
N LYS A 121 4.00 -14.50 17.20
CA LYS A 121 5.44 -14.23 17.40
C LYS A 121 6.31 -14.89 16.33
N SER A 122 5.98 -16.12 15.94
CA SER A 122 6.67 -16.85 14.88
C SER A 122 6.54 -16.14 13.51
N ARG A 123 5.37 -15.55 13.19
CA ARG A 123 5.18 -14.79 11.94
C ARG A 123 5.93 -13.48 11.95
N ILE A 124 5.88 -12.75 13.06
CA ILE A 124 6.67 -11.53 13.25
C ILE A 124 8.16 -11.83 13.06
N PHE A 125 8.66 -12.89 13.69
CA PHE A 125 10.05 -13.32 13.54
C PHE A 125 10.41 -13.65 12.06
N ARG A 126 9.54 -14.40 11.36
CA ARG A 126 9.75 -14.70 9.92
C ARG A 126 9.74 -13.46 9.07
N SER A 127 8.83 -12.52 9.32
CA SER A 127 8.76 -11.25 8.61
C SER A 127 10.02 -10.42 8.85
N ASN A 128 10.53 -10.37 10.07
CA ASN A 128 11.80 -9.71 10.39
C ASN A 128 12.99 -10.39 9.67
N SER A 129 12.98 -11.73 9.56
CA SER A 129 14.02 -12.45 8.81
C SER A 129 13.97 -12.11 7.31
N ILE A 130 12.79 -11.97 6.72
CA ILE A 130 12.62 -11.55 5.32
C ILE A 130 13.14 -10.13 5.13
N LEU A 131 12.81 -9.21 6.03
CA LEU A 131 13.29 -7.82 5.98
C LEU A 131 14.82 -7.76 6.10
N PHE A 132 15.41 -8.52 7.01
CA PHE A 132 16.86 -8.60 7.14
C PHE A 132 17.58 -9.14 5.87
N ILE A 133 16.98 -10.15 5.23
CA ILE A 133 17.50 -10.65 3.95
C ILE A 133 17.37 -9.58 2.87
N LYS A 134 16.20 -8.92 2.79
CA LYS A 134 15.92 -7.85 1.82
C LYS A 134 16.91 -6.69 1.94
N GLU A 135 17.27 -6.28 3.17
CA GLU A 135 18.27 -5.23 3.43
C GLU A 135 19.65 -5.60 2.87
N LYS A 136 20.05 -6.86 2.92
CA LYS A 136 21.30 -7.33 2.31
C LYS A 136 21.30 -7.29 0.79
N PHE A 137 20.15 -7.50 0.16
CA PHE A 137 20.01 -7.45 -1.32
C PHE A 137 19.77 -6.04 -1.84
N ILE A 138 19.18 -5.17 -1.03
CA ILE A 138 18.87 -3.77 -1.36
C ILE A 138 19.38 -2.90 -0.20
N PRO A 139 20.70 -2.74 -0.07
CA PRO A 139 21.28 -1.85 0.93
C PRO A 139 20.74 -0.44 0.71
N GLN A 140 20.48 0.31 1.76
CA GLN A 140 19.91 1.66 1.74
C GLN A 140 18.38 1.72 1.58
N LEU A 141 17.66 0.61 1.40
CA LEU A 141 16.20 0.65 1.37
C LEU A 141 15.65 1.22 2.69
N ASP A 142 16.23 0.83 3.82
CA ASP A 142 15.83 1.32 5.16
C ASP A 142 16.02 2.82 5.34
N ASN A 143 17.02 3.42 4.67
CA ASN A 143 17.23 4.87 4.71
C ASN A 143 16.15 5.64 3.94
N ILE A 144 15.47 4.96 3.00
CA ILE A 144 14.47 5.59 2.13
C ILE A 144 13.06 5.21 2.57
N HIS A 145 12.86 3.98 3.00
CA HIS A 145 11.59 3.44 3.45
C HIS A 145 11.83 2.34 4.50
N ALA A 146 11.91 2.75 5.77
CA ALA A 146 12.11 1.84 6.88
C ALA A 146 10.83 1.01 7.11
N ILE A 147 10.92 -0.29 6.83
CA ILE A 147 9.84 -1.26 7.05
C ILE A 147 10.15 -2.07 8.30
N ARG A 148 9.18 -2.19 9.20
CA ARG A 148 9.27 -3.05 10.38
C ARG A 148 8.06 -4.00 10.39
N SER A 149 8.24 -5.22 10.86
CA SER A 149 7.16 -6.22 10.86
C SER A 149 5.89 -5.75 11.57
N GLU A 150 6.04 -5.09 12.71
CA GLU A 150 4.93 -4.63 13.54
C GLU A 150 4.54 -3.16 13.28
N SER A 151 5.06 -2.55 12.21
CA SER A 151 4.68 -1.19 11.82
C SER A 151 3.49 -1.20 10.85
N PRO A 152 2.64 -0.16 10.93
CA PRO A 152 1.67 0.12 9.87
C PRO A 152 2.33 0.20 8.49
N GLU A 153 1.69 -0.41 7.47
CA GLU A 153 2.27 -0.48 6.14
C GLU A 153 1.27 -0.10 5.04
N GLU A 154 1.76 0.12 3.83
CA GLU A 154 1.00 0.63 2.70
C GLU A 154 0.06 -0.41 2.10
N CYS A 155 -1.14 0.01 1.73
CA CYS A 155 -2.17 -0.85 1.13
C CYS A 155 -1.75 -1.43 -0.24
N LEU A 156 -0.69 -0.94 -0.86
CA LEU A 156 -0.15 -1.55 -2.09
C LEU A 156 0.18 -3.04 -1.90
N LEU A 157 0.54 -3.46 -0.66
CA LEU A 157 0.79 -4.86 -0.31
C LEU A 157 -0.51 -5.69 -0.15
N ILE A 158 -1.67 -5.05 -0.04
CA ILE A 158 -2.98 -5.73 -0.08
C ILE A 158 -3.46 -5.83 -1.53
N LYS A 159 -3.23 -4.80 -2.34
CA LYS A 159 -3.65 -4.72 -3.74
C LYS A 159 -2.92 -5.75 -4.63
N VAL A 160 -1.79 -6.32 -4.17
CA VAL A 160 -1.12 -7.43 -4.87
C VAL A 160 -2.00 -8.68 -4.99
N TYR A 161 -2.98 -8.87 -4.10
CA TYR A 161 -3.91 -9.99 -4.17
C TYR A 161 -4.91 -9.88 -5.33
N ALA A 162 -5.16 -8.67 -5.81
CA ALA A 162 -5.88 -8.43 -7.05
C ALA A 162 -4.96 -8.44 -8.28
N LEU A 163 -3.64 -8.54 -8.10
CA LEU A 163 -2.64 -8.32 -9.13
C LEU A 163 -2.74 -6.95 -9.81
N GLN A 164 -3.34 -5.97 -9.13
CA GLN A 164 -3.49 -4.58 -9.56
C GLN A 164 -2.78 -3.66 -8.56
N SER A 165 -1.46 -3.79 -8.46
CA SER A 165 -0.64 -2.98 -7.54
C SER A 165 0.59 -2.41 -8.23
N ILE A 166 0.89 -1.15 -7.95
CA ILE A 166 2.13 -0.48 -8.39
C ILE A 166 3.39 -1.16 -7.83
N PHE A 167 3.25 -2.02 -6.82
CA PHE A 167 4.32 -2.85 -6.27
C PHE A 167 5.16 -3.54 -7.34
N TYR A 168 4.52 -4.11 -8.36
CA TYR A 168 5.23 -4.81 -9.43
C TYR A 168 6.05 -3.88 -10.32
N PHE A 169 5.58 -2.63 -10.53
CA PHE A 169 6.36 -1.63 -11.24
C PHE A 169 7.58 -1.17 -10.44
N TYR A 170 7.48 -1.10 -9.12
CA TYR A 170 8.64 -0.81 -8.28
C TYR A 170 9.68 -1.93 -8.31
N MET A 171 9.26 -3.18 -8.36
CA MET A 171 10.17 -4.34 -8.41
C MET A 171 10.86 -4.54 -9.75
N ALA A 172 10.15 -4.30 -10.85
CA ALA A 172 10.62 -4.63 -12.19
C ALA A 172 10.19 -3.55 -13.21
N ASN A 173 10.95 -3.43 -14.29
CA ASN A 173 10.56 -2.54 -15.39
C ASN A 173 9.38 -3.16 -16.15
N THR A 174 8.17 -2.71 -15.83
CA THR A 174 6.91 -3.23 -16.37
C THR A 174 6.03 -2.10 -16.92
N PRO A 175 6.50 -1.38 -17.96
CA PRO A 175 5.80 -0.21 -18.49
C PRO A 175 4.40 -0.51 -19.02
N SER A 176 4.20 -1.59 -19.78
CA SER A 176 2.88 -1.97 -20.29
C SER A 176 1.90 -2.32 -19.16
N TYR A 177 2.40 -2.91 -18.07
CA TYR A 177 1.59 -3.16 -16.89
C TYR A 177 1.26 -1.86 -16.13
N LEU A 178 2.18 -0.90 -16.06
CA LEU A 178 1.91 0.40 -15.44
C LEU A 178 0.82 1.16 -16.23
N GLU A 179 0.88 1.11 -17.56
CA GLU A 179 -0.16 1.69 -18.43
C GLU A 179 -1.52 1.00 -18.24
N TYR A 180 -1.52 -0.33 -18.08
CA TYR A 180 -2.72 -1.08 -17.71
C TYR A 180 -3.31 -0.56 -16.40
N LEU A 181 -2.51 -0.39 -15.34
CA LEU A 181 -2.99 0.05 -14.02
C LEU A 181 -3.71 1.40 -14.06
N ILE A 182 -3.28 2.31 -14.93
CA ILE A 182 -3.87 3.65 -15.01
C ILE A 182 -5.25 3.63 -15.70
N ASN A 183 -5.45 2.68 -16.63
CA ASN A 183 -6.64 2.57 -17.45
C ASN A 183 -7.61 1.47 -16.97
N ALA A 184 -7.16 0.56 -16.12
CA ALA A 184 -7.97 -0.55 -15.63
C ALA A 184 -9.09 -0.09 -14.69
N ASP A 185 -10.15 -0.89 -14.64
CA ASP A 185 -11.11 -0.84 -13.54
C ASP A 185 -10.41 -1.36 -12.25
N THR A 186 -10.18 -0.46 -11.31
CA THR A 186 -9.55 -0.78 -10.03
C THR A 186 -10.55 -1.23 -8.97
N GLY A 187 -11.82 -1.33 -9.28
CA GLY A 187 -12.86 -1.83 -8.37
C GLY A 187 -12.51 -3.20 -7.80
N ILE A 188 -11.96 -4.10 -8.64
CA ILE A 188 -11.46 -5.43 -8.24
C ILE A 188 -10.39 -5.31 -7.14
N SER A 189 -9.49 -4.35 -7.28
CA SER A 189 -8.43 -4.10 -6.29
C SER A 189 -9.01 -3.72 -4.92
N TYR A 190 -10.06 -2.90 -4.90
CA TYR A 190 -10.74 -2.51 -3.68
C TYR A 190 -11.68 -3.59 -3.13
N ASP A 191 -12.17 -4.50 -3.95
CA ASP A 191 -12.86 -5.71 -3.50
C ASP A 191 -11.94 -6.60 -2.67
N TRP A 192 -10.72 -6.83 -3.17
CA TRP A 192 -9.73 -7.63 -2.44
C TRP A 192 -9.20 -6.90 -1.21
N HIS A 193 -9.04 -5.59 -1.29
CA HIS A 193 -8.70 -4.74 -0.16
C HIS A 193 -9.76 -4.85 0.96
N TYR A 194 -11.03 -4.77 0.59
CA TYR A 194 -12.14 -4.93 1.53
C TYR A 194 -12.17 -6.32 2.17
N LYS A 195 -12.06 -7.38 1.36
CA LYS A 195 -12.01 -8.77 1.85
C LYS A 195 -10.89 -8.96 2.87
N PHE A 196 -9.71 -8.43 2.59
CA PHE A 196 -8.56 -8.51 3.49
C PHE A 196 -8.83 -7.83 4.83
N LEU A 197 -9.31 -6.60 4.84
CA LEU A 197 -9.63 -5.87 6.07
C LEU A 197 -10.70 -6.61 6.89
N LYS A 198 -11.73 -7.12 6.25
CA LYS A 198 -12.79 -7.89 6.90
C LYS A 198 -12.29 -9.17 7.58
N ILE A 199 -11.31 -9.84 6.97
CA ILE A 199 -10.67 -11.00 7.58
C ILE A 199 -9.90 -10.60 8.84
N LEU A 200 -9.16 -9.50 8.81
CA LEU A 200 -8.44 -9.02 9.98
C LEU A 200 -9.39 -8.60 11.12
N GLU A 201 -10.59 -8.11 10.82
CA GLU A 201 -11.60 -7.77 11.83
C GLU A 201 -12.09 -8.97 12.63
N LYS A 202 -11.98 -10.20 12.11
CA LYS A 202 -12.29 -11.43 12.88
C LYS A 202 -11.44 -11.58 14.14
N ILE A 203 -10.21 -11.03 14.13
CA ILE A 203 -9.32 -11.10 15.30
C ILE A 203 -9.51 -9.87 16.17
N ARG A 204 -9.49 -8.69 15.55
CA ARG A 204 -9.58 -7.41 16.23
C ARG A 204 -10.29 -6.39 15.35
N LYS A 205 -11.53 -6.08 15.68
CA LYS A 205 -12.30 -5.03 15.02
C LYS A 205 -11.81 -3.67 15.51
N PRO A 206 -11.34 -2.78 14.63
CA PRO A 206 -10.96 -1.43 15.03
C PRO A 206 -12.20 -0.54 15.24
N LYS A 207 -12.03 0.59 15.91
CA LYS A 207 -13.03 1.67 15.83
C LYS A 207 -12.99 2.32 14.46
N ARG A 208 -11.78 2.52 13.91
CA ARG A 208 -11.54 3.06 12.57
C ARG A 208 -10.34 2.37 11.92
N TRP A 209 -10.42 2.12 10.63
CA TRP A 209 -9.23 1.80 9.85
C TRP A 209 -8.49 3.09 9.47
N LEU A 210 -7.18 3.09 9.64
CA LEU A 210 -6.27 4.08 9.10
C LEU A 210 -5.47 3.42 7.98
N LEU A 211 -5.61 3.93 6.78
CA LEU A 211 -5.10 3.32 5.56
C LEU A 211 -4.22 4.32 4.80
N LYS A 212 -3.21 3.84 4.12
CA LYS A 212 -2.32 4.68 3.32
C LYS A 212 -1.78 3.90 2.14
N ASP A 213 -1.86 4.50 0.97
CA ASP A 213 -1.17 4.05 -0.23
C ASP A 213 -1.15 5.23 -1.21
N PRO A 214 0.01 5.63 -1.73
CA PRO A 214 0.06 6.66 -2.78
C PRO A 214 -0.83 6.31 -3.97
N SER A 215 -0.96 5.04 -4.33
CA SER A 215 -1.81 4.60 -5.45
C SER A 215 -3.31 4.60 -5.16
N HIS A 216 -3.75 5.09 -3.98
CA HIS A 216 -5.13 5.50 -3.76
C HIS A 216 -5.47 6.82 -4.48
N LEU A 217 -4.46 7.63 -4.80
CA LEU A 217 -4.61 8.84 -5.60
C LEU A 217 -5.23 8.51 -6.97
N GLY A 218 -6.33 9.18 -7.32
CA GLY A 218 -7.06 8.92 -8.54
C GLY A 218 -8.04 7.73 -8.49
N ASN A 219 -8.29 7.15 -7.31
CA ASN A 219 -9.22 6.03 -7.13
C ASN A 219 -10.29 6.33 -6.06
N LEU A 220 -10.65 7.61 -5.89
CA LEU A 220 -11.59 8.03 -4.84
C LEU A 220 -12.99 7.43 -5.03
N LYS A 221 -13.44 7.30 -6.28
CA LYS A 221 -14.74 6.70 -6.60
C LYS A 221 -14.77 5.23 -6.23
N GLU A 222 -13.80 4.47 -6.68
CA GLU A 222 -13.69 3.03 -6.44
C GLU A 222 -13.53 2.72 -4.93
N ILE A 223 -12.87 3.62 -4.20
CA ILE A 223 -12.80 3.56 -2.74
C ILE A 223 -14.18 3.79 -2.12
N LEU A 224 -14.91 4.83 -2.54
CA LEU A 224 -16.23 5.14 -1.99
C LEU A 224 -17.29 4.09 -2.32
N ASP A 225 -17.17 3.39 -3.43
CA ASP A 225 -18.05 2.27 -3.78
C ASP A 225 -17.94 1.13 -2.74
N ARG A 226 -16.79 0.98 -2.07
CA ARG A 226 -16.55 -0.02 -1.01
C ARG A 226 -16.61 0.54 0.40
N TYR A 227 -16.26 1.81 0.57
CA TYR A 227 -16.20 2.52 1.84
C TYR A 227 -16.97 3.86 1.73
N PRO A 228 -18.31 3.83 1.71
CA PRO A 228 -19.12 5.03 1.43
C PRO A 228 -18.93 6.18 2.43
N ASP A 229 -18.41 5.88 3.61
CA ASP A 229 -18.14 6.82 4.69
C ASP A 229 -16.64 7.13 4.87
N ALA A 230 -15.80 6.77 3.87
CA ALA A 230 -14.37 7.05 3.90
C ALA A 230 -14.07 8.56 4.00
N ARG A 231 -13.01 8.87 4.73
CA ARG A 231 -12.46 10.21 4.88
C ARG A 231 -11.06 10.26 4.30
N PHE A 232 -10.77 11.28 3.51
CA PHE A 232 -9.51 11.41 2.79
C PHE A 232 -8.67 12.56 3.35
N ILE A 233 -7.41 12.29 3.63
CA ILE A 233 -6.40 13.30 3.92
C ILE A 233 -5.43 13.28 2.74
N HIS A 234 -5.49 14.31 1.91
CA HIS A 234 -4.62 14.48 0.76
C HIS A 234 -3.46 15.40 1.11
N ILE A 235 -2.27 14.84 1.24
CA ILE A 235 -1.06 15.62 1.44
C ILE A 235 -0.42 15.95 0.10
N THR A 236 -0.13 17.24 -0.10
CA THR A 236 0.48 17.79 -1.32
C THR A 236 1.88 18.31 -1.03
N ARG A 237 2.77 18.12 -2.02
CA ARG A 237 4.14 18.63 -2.03
C ARG A 237 4.55 18.85 -3.48
N ASP A 238 5.46 19.78 -3.74
CA ASP A 238 5.96 20.08 -5.08
C ASP A 238 6.44 18.80 -5.78
N PRO A 239 5.86 18.45 -6.95
CA PRO A 239 6.28 17.30 -7.73
C PRO A 239 7.75 17.33 -8.14
N SER A 240 8.35 18.52 -8.31
CA SER A 240 9.77 18.67 -8.63
C SER A 240 10.70 18.12 -7.53
N GLU A 241 10.24 18.06 -6.29
CA GLU A 241 10.97 17.48 -5.17
C GLU A 241 10.67 15.99 -5.00
N THR A 242 9.41 15.60 -5.20
CA THR A 242 8.97 14.21 -4.96
C THR A 242 9.38 13.25 -6.07
N LEU A 243 9.24 13.63 -7.35
CA LEU A 243 9.47 12.75 -8.49
C LEU A 243 10.91 12.21 -8.58
N PRO A 244 11.97 13.03 -8.41
CA PRO A 244 13.35 12.52 -8.38
C PRO A 244 13.57 11.49 -7.26
N SER A 245 12.96 11.72 -6.10
CA SER A 245 13.05 10.79 -4.95
C SER A 245 12.33 9.47 -5.22
N ILE A 246 11.17 9.49 -5.90
CA ILE A 246 10.45 8.29 -6.34
C ILE A 246 11.29 7.48 -7.33
N CYS A 247 11.89 8.15 -8.32
CA CYS A 247 12.76 7.51 -9.30
C CYS A 247 13.99 6.89 -8.64
N SER A 248 14.60 7.59 -7.68
CA SER A 248 15.74 7.08 -6.92
C SER A 248 15.39 5.80 -6.16
N LEU A 249 14.28 5.80 -5.40
CA LEU A 249 13.78 4.63 -4.68
C LEU A 249 13.53 3.45 -5.65
N THR A 250 12.79 3.70 -6.73
CA THR A 250 12.46 2.67 -7.73
C THR A 250 13.71 2.09 -8.38
N SER A 251 14.68 2.95 -8.71
CA SER A 251 15.97 2.52 -9.27
C SER A 251 16.73 1.60 -8.32
N GLN A 252 16.76 1.92 -7.04
CA GLN A 252 17.45 1.09 -6.04
C GLN A 252 16.79 -0.27 -5.89
N VAL A 253 15.46 -0.32 -5.84
CA VAL A 253 14.73 -1.60 -5.77
C VAL A 253 15.01 -2.44 -7.02
N ARG A 254 14.91 -1.85 -8.22
CA ARG A 254 15.10 -2.56 -9.49
C ARG A 254 16.51 -3.11 -9.68
N ARG A 255 17.54 -2.42 -9.18
CA ARG A 255 18.94 -2.90 -9.25
C ARG A 255 19.14 -4.26 -8.60
N GLY A 256 18.32 -4.61 -7.61
CA GLY A 256 18.34 -5.94 -6.99
C GLY A 256 17.81 -7.07 -7.89
N PHE A 257 17.06 -6.73 -8.94
CA PHE A 257 16.34 -7.71 -9.76
C PHE A 257 16.66 -7.67 -11.25
N SER A 258 17.15 -6.54 -11.79
CA SER A 258 17.29 -6.29 -13.23
C SER A 258 18.73 -6.10 -13.66
N ASN A 259 19.07 -6.54 -14.90
CA ASN A 259 20.39 -6.38 -15.51
C ASN A 259 20.63 -4.96 -16.03
N HIS A 260 19.58 -4.21 -16.31
CA HIS A 260 19.66 -2.88 -16.92
C HIS A 260 18.59 -1.97 -16.36
N LEU A 261 18.90 -0.72 -16.21
CA LEU A 261 18.01 0.35 -15.77
C LEU A 261 18.13 1.53 -16.73
N ASP A 262 17.05 1.87 -17.40
CA ASP A 262 16.90 3.09 -18.18
C ASP A 262 16.29 4.17 -17.27
N SER A 263 17.12 5.13 -16.85
CA SER A 263 16.71 6.20 -15.93
C SER A 263 15.77 7.21 -16.60
N ASP A 264 15.94 7.47 -17.90
CA ASP A 264 15.12 8.43 -18.65
C ASP A 264 13.72 7.88 -18.89
N ASP A 265 13.63 6.59 -19.26
CA ASP A 265 12.35 5.91 -19.39
C ASP A 265 11.63 5.82 -18.03
N LEU A 266 12.34 5.49 -16.97
CA LEU A 266 11.77 5.48 -15.62
C LEU A 266 11.23 6.85 -15.23
N GLY A 267 11.97 7.92 -15.46
CA GLY A 267 11.56 9.30 -15.16
C GLY A 267 10.28 9.69 -15.89
N ARG A 268 10.25 9.48 -17.21
CA ARG A 268 9.06 9.78 -18.04
C ARG A 268 7.83 9.01 -17.58
N ARG A 269 7.94 7.71 -17.34
CA ARG A 269 6.81 6.88 -16.91
C ARG A 269 6.34 7.20 -15.51
N THR A 270 7.25 7.51 -14.61
CA THR A 270 6.90 7.93 -13.24
C THR A 270 6.12 9.24 -13.28
N LEU A 271 6.60 10.22 -14.05
CA LEU A 271 5.91 11.50 -14.24
C LEU A 271 4.51 11.29 -14.85
N ASP A 272 4.42 10.55 -15.96
CA ASP A 272 3.15 10.32 -16.68
C ASP A 272 2.12 9.61 -15.80
N PHE A 273 2.54 8.57 -15.07
CA PHE A 273 1.67 7.84 -14.15
C PHE A 273 1.11 8.73 -13.04
N TRP A 274 1.97 9.48 -12.35
CA TRP A 274 1.52 10.31 -11.23
C TRP A 274 0.78 11.56 -11.66
N ALA A 275 1.09 12.15 -12.82
CA ALA A 275 0.33 13.24 -13.39
C ALA A 275 -1.11 12.80 -13.70
N LYS A 276 -1.28 11.69 -14.42
CA LYS A 276 -2.61 11.12 -14.72
C LYS A 276 -3.37 10.72 -13.45
N SER A 277 -2.68 10.16 -12.46
CA SER A 277 -3.32 9.82 -11.19
C SER A 277 -3.82 11.07 -10.45
N ASN A 278 -3.05 12.14 -10.46
CA ASN A 278 -3.45 13.42 -9.86
C ASN A 278 -4.61 14.07 -10.61
N ASP A 279 -4.58 14.09 -11.96
CA ASP A 279 -5.68 14.64 -12.78
C ASP A 279 -7.00 13.88 -12.53
N LYS A 280 -6.92 12.53 -12.45
CA LYS A 280 -8.06 11.68 -12.10
C LYS A 280 -8.57 12.00 -10.68
N ASN A 281 -7.64 12.20 -9.72
CA ASN A 281 -7.99 12.59 -8.35
C ASN A 281 -8.74 13.93 -8.29
N GLU A 282 -8.24 14.96 -8.97
CA GLU A 282 -8.89 16.27 -8.99
C GLU A 282 -10.28 16.21 -9.65
N SER A 283 -10.43 15.43 -10.71
CA SER A 283 -11.73 15.24 -11.36
C SER A 283 -12.74 14.53 -10.44
N GLN A 284 -12.32 13.53 -9.69
CA GLN A 284 -13.18 12.78 -8.75
C GLN A 284 -13.48 13.55 -7.47
N ARG A 285 -12.52 14.37 -6.99
CA ARG A 285 -12.63 15.15 -5.75
C ARG A 285 -13.85 16.06 -5.74
N SER A 286 -14.18 16.67 -6.88
CA SER A 286 -15.31 17.62 -7.01
C SER A 286 -16.66 16.99 -6.63
N SER A 287 -16.79 15.67 -6.70
CA SER A 287 -18.01 14.92 -6.36
C SER A 287 -18.08 14.48 -4.90
N LEU A 288 -17.00 14.69 -4.11
CA LEU A 288 -16.95 14.28 -2.71
C LEU A 288 -17.64 15.29 -1.78
N PRO A 289 -18.32 14.80 -0.72
CA PRO A 289 -18.77 15.69 0.33
C PRO A 289 -17.57 16.42 0.97
N ALA A 290 -17.63 17.75 1.03
CA ALA A 290 -16.52 18.57 1.57
C ALA A 290 -16.09 18.19 2.99
N LYS A 291 -16.98 17.60 3.80
CA LYS A 291 -16.69 17.11 5.15
C LYS A 291 -15.81 15.85 5.17
N ASN A 292 -15.73 15.11 4.07
CA ASN A 292 -15.00 13.85 3.98
C ASN A 292 -13.61 14.00 3.36
N TYR A 293 -13.20 15.23 3.03
CA TYR A 293 -11.92 15.48 2.37
C TYR A 293 -11.23 16.70 2.97
N ILE A 294 -9.95 16.55 3.28
CA ILE A 294 -9.06 17.64 3.67
C ILE A 294 -7.78 17.56 2.84
N GLN A 295 -7.34 18.67 2.27
CA GLN A 295 -6.03 18.81 1.68
C GLN A 295 -5.11 19.50 2.69
N VAL A 296 -3.89 19.02 2.80
CA VAL A 296 -2.86 19.55 3.70
C VAL A 296 -1.55 19.70 2.91
N GLU A 297 -0.82 20.77 3.17
CA GLU A 297 0.48 20.97 2.54
C GLU A 297 1.57 20.28 3.36
N TYR A 298 2.62 19.81 2.68
CA TYR A 298 3.76 19.18 3.35
C TYR A 298 4.45 20.13 4.34
N ASP A 299 4.55 21.42 3.98
CA ASP A 299 5.19 22.42 4.82
C ASP A 299 4.43 22.65 6.12
N ASP A 300 3.09 22.67 6.10
CA ASP A 300 2.25 22.76 7.30
C ASP A 300 2.51 21.56 8.24
N LEU A 301 2.70 20.37 7.68
CA LEU A 301 3.01 19.16 8.44
C LEU A 301 4.38 19.26 9.12
N LEU A 302 5.35 19.95 8.53
CA LEU A 302 6.68 20.14 9.11
C LEU A 302 6.69 21.28 10.15
N GLU A 303 5.97 22.36 9.89
CA GLU A 303 5.97 23.55 10.74
C GLU A 303 5.26 23.30 12.08
N ASP A 304 4.01 22.82 12.01
CA ASP A 304 3.23 22.52 13.23
C ASP A 304 2.36 21.27 13.06
N PRO A 305 2.98 20.07 13.15
CA PRO A 305 2.27 18.81 12.98
C PRO A 305 1.15 18.60 14.01
N ILE A 306 1.27 19.15 15.20
CA ILE A 306 0.28 18.96 16.26
C ILE A 306 -0.96 19.82 16.03
N ASN A 307 -0.81 21.06 15.61
CA ASN A 307 -1.95 21.88 15.24
C ASN A 307 -2.65 21.33 14.00
N LEU A 308 -1.90 20.85 13.00
CA LEU A 308 -2.46 20.16 11.85
C LEU A 308 -3.32 18.94 12.25
N MET A 309 -2.90 18.16 13.27
CA MET A 309 -3.74 17.07 13.79
C MET A 309 -5.04 17.58 14.39
N ARG A 310 -5.00 18.68 15.14
CA ARG A 310 -6.23 19.30 15.68
C ARG A 310 -7.20 19.69 14.58
N ASP A 311 -6.71 20.27 13.50
CA ASP A 311 -7.52 20.70 12.37
C ASP A 311 -8.13 19.49 11.62
N ILE A 312 -7.36 18.43 11.39
CA ILE A 312 -7.84 17.19 10.77
C ILE A 312 -8.94 16.54 11.63
N TYR A 313 -8.72 16.41 12.94
CA TYR A 313 -9.70 15.81 13.85
C TYR A 313 -10.96 16.65 13.96
N SER A 314 -10.83 17.98 14.03
CA SER A 314 -11.95 18.92 14.00
C SER A 314 -12.73 18.80 12.68
N LYS A 315 -12.04 18.81 11.54
CA LYS A 315 -12.65 18.67 10.20
C LYS A 315 -13.51 17.41 10.07
N PHE A 316 -13.01 16.31 10.60
CA PHE A 316 -13.70 15.02 10.53
C PHE A 316 -14.66 14.78 11.71
N SER A 317 -14.81 15.75 12.60
CA SER A 317 -15.61 15.63 13.84
C SER A 317 -15.22 14.39 14.65
N LEU A 318 -13.91 14.16 14.78
CA LEU A 318 -13.34 13.07 15.58
C LEU A 318 -12.93 13.58 16.96
N PRO A 319 -13.11 12.77 18.02
CA PRO A 319 -12.60 13.12 19.33
C PRO A 319 -11.06 13.02 19.35
N LEU A 320 -10.40 14.09 19.79
CA LEU A 320 -8.97 14.11 20.05
C LEU A 320 -8.77 14.30 21.55
N ASN A 321 -8.55 13.20 22.26
CA ASN A 321 -8.35 13.21 23.70
C ASN A 321 -6.89 13.50 24.08
N ASP A 322 -6.65 13.86 25.34
CA ASP A 322 -5.32 14.24 25.83
C ASP A 322 -4.30 13.11 25.73
N LEU A 323 -4.73 11.84 25.90
CA LEU A 323 -3.83 10.69 25.76
C LEU A 323 -3.30 10.57 24.34
N THR A 324 -4.19 10.62 23.36
CA THR A 324 -3.83 10.58 21.93
C THR A 324 -2.92 11.75 21.57
N LEU A 325 -3.30 12.96 22.03
CA LEU A 325 -2.51 14.16 21.76
C LEU A 325 -1.09 14.06 22.34
N ASN A 326 -0.95 13.59 23.58
CA ASN A 326 0.35 13.39 24.22
C ASN A 326 1.20 12.33 23.49
N GLN A 327 0.59 11.25 22.99
CA GLN A 327 1.29 10.25 22.19
C GLN A 327 1.80 10.84 20.86
N MET A 328 1.02 11.70 20.22
CA MET A 328 1.42 12.41 18.99
C MET A 328 2.57 13.40 19.27
N ILE A 329 2.49 14.17 20.36
CA ILE A 329 3.56 15.09 20.77
C ILE A 329 4.86 14.33 21.02
N ASN A 330 4.82 13.26 21.81
CA ASN A 330 6.00 12.43 22.07
C ASN A 330 6.61 11.86 20.80
N PHE A 331 5.80 11.42 19.84
CA PHE A 331 6.29 10.92 18.56
C PHE A 331 7.04 12.01 17.78
N VAL A 332 6.52 13.23 17.74
CA VAL A 332 7.16 14.36 17.06
C VAL A 332 8.47 14.76 17.75
N GLU A 333 8.51 14.77 19.09
CA GLU A 333 9.70 15.11 19.86
C GLU A 333 10.83 14.10 19.66
N ILE A 334 10.52 12.81 19.68
CA ILE A 334 11.51 11.73 19.41
C ILE A 334 12.07 11.90 17.99
N GLY A 335 11.22 12.10 16.99
CA GLY A 335 11.68 12.30 15.60
C GLY A 335 12.59 13.52 15.42
N LYS A 336 12.40 14.58 16.22
CA LYS A 336 13.29 15.77 16.21
C LYS A 336 14.66 15.51 16.87
N GLN A 337 14.76 14.54 17.76
CA GLN A 337 16.03 14.17 18.41
C GLN A 337 16.89 13.22 17.57
N GLU A 338 16.26 12.48 16.66
CA GLU A 338 16.93 11.50 15.79
C GLU A 338 17.33 12.10 14.42
N ALA A 339 16.88 13.30 14.07
CA ALA A 339 17.16 14.02 12.82
C ALA A 339 18.37 14.94 12.94
#